data_08d428af987945efce3b67d44c8d0ffb
#
_entry.id   08d428af987945efce3b67d44c8d0ffb
#
_cell.length_a   1.000
_cell.length_b   1.000
_cell.length_c   1.000
_cell.angle_alpha   90.00
_cell.angle_beta   90.00
_cell.angle_gamma   90.00
#
_symmetry.space_group_name_H-M   'P 1'
#
loop_
_entity.id
_entity.type
_entity.pdbx_description
1 polymer ?
#
loop_
_entity_poly.entity_id
_entity_poly.type
_entity_poly.pdbx_seq_one_letter_code
_entity_poly.pdbx_strand_id
1 'polypeptide(L)'
;MSPFDYIHTLTHHAYFIHSFKDGANKLKEHLLSVLHIHHAQNPDFFHEKYEVLGIDESRRIKEMHLSKSFVEGSKRIFIIEASGMTHEAQNSLLKIFEEPHEHSHFFLIMPSADILLPTLRSRLLILDK
;
A
#
# COMPACT_ATOMS: atom_id res chain seq x y z
N MET A 1 18.10 -8.77 -4.17
CA MET A 1 17.55 -7.59 -4.86
C MET A 1 16.04 -7.57 -4.71
N SER A 2 15.48 -6.44 -4.32
CA SER A 2 14.04 -6.31 -4.08
C SER A 2 13.37 -5.63 -5.27
N PRO A 3 12.07 -5.88 -5.52
CA PRO A 3 11.37 -5.32 -6.68
C PRO A 3 11.25 -3.79 -6.64
N PHE A 4 11.48 -3.18 -5.50
CA PHE A 4 11.40 -1.73 -5.32
C PHE A 4 12.77 -1.03 -5.27
N ASP A 5 13.87 -1.74 -5.46
CA ASP A 5 15.22 -1.16 -5.32
C ASP A 5 15.49 0.01 -6.27
N TYR A 6 14.84 0.05 -7.42
CA TYR A 6 15.02 1.12 -8.39
C TYR A 6 14.12 2.35 -8.12
N ILE A 7 13.28 2.29 -7.10
CA ILE A 7 12.39 3.41 -6.76
C ILE A 7 13.14 4.42 -5.92
N HIS A 8 13.31 5.61 -6.43
CA HIS A 8 13.97 6.72 -5.74
C HIS A 8 13.01 7.85 -5.39
N THR A 9 11.82 7.85 -5.99
CA THR A 9 10.74 8.77 -5.67
C THR A 9 9.41 8.03 -5.78
N LEU A 10 8.39 8.49 -5.04
CA LEU A 10 7.06 7.92 -5.13
C LEU A 10 6.23 8.73 -6.13
N THR A 11 6.02 8.15 -7.30
CA THR A 11 5.29 8.80 -8.41
C THR A 11 3.87 8.28 -8.58
N HIS A 12 3.55 7.15 -7.97
CA HIS A 12 2.23 6.54 -8.04
C HIS A 12 1.60 6.51 -6.65
N HIS A 13 0.27 6.50 -6.60
CA HIS A 13 -0.45 6.41 -5.34
C HIS A 13 -0.70 4.97 -4.89
N ALA A 14 -0.50 3.98 -5.77
CA ALA A 14 -0.70 2.59 -5.40
C ALA A 14 0.27 1.67 -6.16
N TYR A 15 0.92 0.80 -5.40
CA TYR A 15 1.90 -0.17 -5.91
C TYR A 15 1.48 -1.57 -5.51
N PHE A 16 1.82 -2.54 -6.35
CA PHE A 16 1.66 -3.96 -6.03
C PHE A 16 3.04 -4.62 -5.95
N ILE A 17 3.26 -5.38 -4.88
CA ILE A 17 4.50 -6.13 -4.67
C ILE A 17 4.11 -7.60 -4.43
N HIS A 18 4.73 -8.51 -5.19
CA HIS A 18 4.57 -9.93 -4.91
C HIS A 18 5.21 -10.27 -3.58
N SER A 19 4.49 -11.03 -2.74
CA SER A 19 4.98 -11.42 -1.41
C SER A 19 6.30 -12.16 -1.51
N PHE A 20 7.24 -11.79 -0.65
CA PHE A 20 8.51 -12.47 -0.50
C PHE A 20 9.00 -12.33 0.94
N LYS A 21 10.00 -13.13 1.31
CA LYS A 21 10.47 -13.18 2.70
C LYS A 21 10.93 -11.82 3.19
N ASP A 22 10.37 -11.39 4.34
CA ASP A 22 10.65 -10.10 4.97
C ASP A 22 10.35 -8.88 4.06
N GLY A 23 9.45 -9.07 3.08
CA GLY A 23 9.17 -8.04 2.08
C GLY A 23 8.76 -6.70 2.66
N ALA A 24 7.85 -6.70 3.63
CA ALA A 24 7.41 -5.46 4.26
C ALA A 24 8.54 -4.76 5.02
N ASN A 25 9.36 -5.51 5.74
CA ASN A 25 10.49 -4.93 6.47
C ASN A 25 11.55 -4.38 5.52
N LYS A 26 11.81 -5.08 4.42
CA LYS A 26 12.73 -4.60 3.39
C LYS A 26 12.20 -3.35 2.70
N LEU A 27 10.90 -3.27 2.48
CA LEU A 27 10.27 -2.06 1.94
C LEU A 27 10.43 -0.89 2.91
N LYS A 28 10.19 -1.11 4.21
CA LYS A 28 10.40 -0.07 5.22
C LYS A 28 11.83 0.43 5.24
N GLU A 29 12.81 -0.48 5.15
CA GLU A 29 14.23 -0.13 5.10
C GLU A 29 14.54 0.71 3.85
N HIS A 30 13.99 0.33 2.71
CA HIS A 30 14.19 1.07 1.46
C HIS A 30 13.60 2.48 1.54
N LEU A 31 12.36 2.59 2.05
CA LEU A 31 11.72 3.90 2.21
C LEU A 31 12.51 4.81 3.16
N LEU A 32 13.07 4.24 4.21
CA LEU A 32 13.91 5.01 5.14
C LEU A 32 15.22 5.42 4.51
N SER A 33 15.97 4.49 3.94
CA SER A 33 17.34 4.73 3.48
C SER A 33 17.42 5.53 2.17
N VAL A 34 16.49 5.32 1.26
CA VAL A 34 16.50 5.95 -0.06
C VAL A 34 15.61 7.18 -0.12
N LEU A 35 14.40 7.10 0.43
CA LEU A 35 13.42 8.18 0.35
C LEU A 35 13.31 9.00 1.64
N HIS A 36 14.02 8.61 2.69
CA HIS A 36 14.03 9.28 3.99
C HIS A 36 12.64 9.32 4.65
N ILE A 37 11.82 8.30 4.38
CA ILE A 37 10.50 8.17 5.00
C ILE A 37 10.62 7.22 6.18
N HIS A 38 10.44 7.75 7.39
CA HIS A 38 10.53 6.97 8.63
C HIS A 38 9.24 6.22 8.88
N HIS A 39 9.35 4.96 9.36
CA HIS A 39 8.20 4.18 9.78
C HIS A 39 8.01 4.18 11.30
N ALA A 40 9.10 4.24 12.07
CA ALA A 40 9.05 4.22 13.52
C ALA A 40 8.52 5.55 14.06
N GLN A 41 7.55 5.48 14.98
CA GLN A 41 6.97 6.66 15.63
C GLN A 41 6.40 7.69 14.65
N ASN A 42 6.00 7.22 13.46
CA ASN A 42 5.40 8.07 12.43
C ASN A 42 3.89 7.79 12.36
N PRO A 43 3.04 8.73 12.81
CA PRO A 43 1.58 8.51 12.80
C PRO A 43 0.99 8.48 11.39
N ASP A 44 1.75 8.89 10.37
CA ASP A 44 1.32 8.85 8.96
C ASP A 44 1.86 7.61 8.22
N PHE A 45 2.40 6.64 8.96
CA PHE A 45 2.89 5.40 8.40
C PHE A 45 2.08 4.23 8.95
N PHE A 46 1.34 3.53 8.08
CA PHE A 46 0.44 2.44 8.46
C PHE A 46 0.93 1.13 7.87
N HIS A 47 0.93 0.08 8.68
CA HIS A 47 1.28 -1.26 8.23
C HIS A 47 0.28 -2.24 8.84
N GLU A 48 -0.50 -2.90 7.99
CA GLU A 48 -1.48 -3.88 8.40
C GLU A 48 -1.27 -5.19 7.66
N LYS A 49 -1.49 -6.29 8.35
CA LYS A 49 -1.35 -7.63 7.77
C LYS A 49 -2.62 -8.43 8.02
N TYR A 50 -3.15 -9.04 6.97
CA TYR A 50 -4.37 -9.83 7.02
C TYR A 50 -4.16 -11.15 6.31
N GLU A 51 -4.83 -12.21 6.77
CA GLU A 51 -4.93 -13.42 5.98
C GLU A 51 -5.91 -13.21 4.82
N VAL A 52 -7.12 -12.76 5.14
CA VAL A 52 -8.10 -12.33 4.12
C VAL A 52 -8.57 -10.94 4.47
N LEU A 53 -8.39 -10.00 3.55
CA LEU A 53 -8.86 -8.65 3.69
C LEU A 53 -10.32 -8.58 3.19
N GLY A 54 -11.25 -8.40 4.12
CA GLY A 54 -12.67 -8.32 3.85
C GLY A 54 -13.16 -6.89 3.84
N ILE A 55 -14.50 -6.73 3.72
CA ILE A 55 -15.13 -5.42 3.62
C ILE A 55 -14.91 -4.57 4.88
N ASP A 56 -14.95 -5.18 6.06
CA ASP A 56 -14.77 -4.42 7.30
C ASP A 56 -13.36 -3.86 7.42
N GLU A 57 -12.35 -4.66 7.07
CA GLU A 57 -10.96 -4.24 7.06
C GLU A 57 -10.72 -3.15 6.01
N SER A 58 -11.33 -3.27 4.84
CA SER A 58 -11.18 -2.26 3.78
C SER A 58 -11.85 -0.94 4.18
N ARG A 59 -12.97 -0.99 4.90
CA ARG A 59 -13.63 0.21 5.43
C ARG A 59 -12.75 0.93 6.44
N ARG A 60 -12.07 0.17 7.29
CA ARG A 60 -11.12 0.75 8.24
C ARG A 60 -9.95 1.43 7.53
N ILE A 61 -9.41 0.82 6.50
CA ILE A 61 -8.37 1.42 5.67
C ILE A 61 -8.88 2.71 5.03
N LYS A 62 -10.10 2.69 4.51
CA LYS A 62 -10.73 3.87 3.92
C LYS A 62 -10.87 5.00 4.93
N GLU A 63 -11.30 4.69 6.15
CA GLU A 63 -11.43 5.69 7.22
C GLU A 63 -10.08 6.29 7.58
N MET A 64 -9.04 5.47 7.69
CA MET A 64 -7.68 5.97 7.94
C MET A 64 -7.20 6.87 6.80
N HIS A 65 -7.50 6.51 5.56
CA HIS A 65 -7.12 7.30 4.39
C HIS A 65 -7.85 8.64 4.35
N LEU A 66 -9.12 8.68 4.75
CA LEU A 66 -9.92 9.91 4.76
C LEU A 66 -9.57 10.85 5.90
N SER A 67 -8.92 10.36 6.96
CA SER A 67 -8.48 11.21 8.06
C SER A 67 -7.35 12.13 7.59
N LYS A 68 -7.19 13.27 8.28
CA LYS A 68 -6.12 14.20 7.96
C LYS A 68 -4.77 13.62 8.37
N SER A 69 -3.73 13.92 7.59
CA SER A 69 -2.36 13.61 8.00
C SER A 69 -2.00 14.42 9.25
N PHE A 70 -1.14 13.84 10.09
CA PHE A 70 -0.71 14.50 11.32
C PHE A 70 0.29 15.62 11.04
N VAL A 71 1.04 15.50 9.96
CA VAL A 71 1.98 16.52 9.52
C VAL A 71 1.59 16.99 8.14
N GLU A 72 1.21 18.25 8.00
CA GLU A 72 0.79 18.82 6.73
C GLU A 72 1.89 18.68 5.67
N GLY A 73 1.50 18.18 4.50
CA GLY A 73 2.42 17.98 3.38
C GLY A 73 3.31 16.77 3.47
N SER A 74 3.27 16.01 4.58
CA SER A 74 4.07 14.78 4.69
C SER A 74 3.44 13.65 3.89
N LYS A 75 4.29 12.72 3.45
CA LYS A 75 3.81 11.52 2.77
C LYS A 75 3.19 10.57 3.76
N ARG A 76 2.02 10.02 3.37
CA ARG A 76 1.31 9.00 4.15
C ARG A 76 1.52 7.67 3.45
N ILE A 77 2.02 6.70 4.19
CA ILE A 77 2.35 5.38 3.66
C ILE A 77 1.40 4.35 4.25
N PHE A 78 0.82 3.54 3.36
CA PHE A 78 -0.04 2.42 3.74
C PHE A 78 0.55 1.15 3.17
N ILE A 79 1.13 0.31 4.02
CA ILE A 79 1.60 -1.02 3.63
C ILE A 79 0.54 -2.02 4.05
N ILE A 80 -0.05 -2.71 3.09
CA ILE A 80 -1.13 -3.67 3.32
C ILE A 80 -0.68 -5.02 2.79
N GLU A 81 -0.50 -5.98 3.70
CA GLU A 81 -0.20 -7.35 3.35
C GLU A 81 -1.47 -8.18 3.46
N ALA A 82 -1.78 -8.98 2.45
CA ALA A 82 -2.93 -9.87 2.49
C ALA A 82 -2.67 -11.11 1.64
N SER A 83 -3.08 -12.28 2.13
CA SER A 83 -3.02 -13.51 1.34
C SER A 83 -4.20 -13.62 0.39
N GLY A 84 -5.32 -13.00 0.73
CA GLY A 84 -6.51 -12.94 -0.11
C GLY A 84 -7.27 -11.65 0.14
N MET A 85 -8.24 -11.36 -0.74
CA MET A 85 -9.06 -10.17 -0.65
C MET A 85 -10.43 -10.44 -1.26
N THR A 86 -11.50 -10.14 -0.52
CA THR A 86 -12.85 -10.34 -1.04
C THR A 86 -13.15 -9.36 -2.16
N HIS A 87 -14.14 -9.67 -3.01
CA HIS A 87 -14.56 -8.76 -4.09
C HIS A 87 -15.08 -7.44 -3.53
N GLU A 88 -15.83 -7.50 -2.43
CA GLU A 88 -16.36 -6.30 -1.78
C GLU A 88 -15.23 -5.39 -1.27
N ALA A 89 -14.20 -6.00 -0.68
CA ALA A 89 -13.03 -5.25 -0.23
C ALA A 89 -12.30 -4.60 -1.41
N GLN A 90 -12.15 -5.33 -2.50
CA GLN A 90 -11.52 -4.79 -3.70
C GLN A 90 -12.28 -3.61 -4.27
N ASN A 91 -13.60 -3.70 -4.33
CA ASN A 91 -14.43 -2.59 -4.81
C ASN A 91 -14.34 -1.38 -3.90
N SER A 92 -14.23 -1.59 -2.59
CA SER A 92 -14.04 -0.50 -1.63
C SER A 92 -12.69 0.20 -1.83
N LEU A 93 -11.61 -0.57 -2.01
CA LEU A 93 -10.28 -0.02 -2.26
C LEU A 93 -10.19 0.68 -3.62
N LEU A 94 -10.92 0.17 -4.62
CA LEU A 94 -10.95 0.80 -5.94
C LEU A 94 -11.39 2.26 -5.84
N LYS A 95 -12.39 2.56 -5.01
CA LYS A 95 -12.85 3.94 -4.81
C LYS A 95 -11.75 4.83 -4.25
N ILE A 96 -10.94 4.32 -3.34
CA ILE A 96 -9.79 5.05 -2.79
C ILE A 96 -8.77 5.34 -3.91
N PHE A 97 -8.47 4.33 -4.72
CA PHE A 97 -7.44 4.46 -5.76
C PHE A 97 -7.89 5.30 -6.95
N GLU A 98 -9.19 5.46 -7.15
CA GLU A 98 -9.73 6.36 -8.18
C GLU A 98 -9.64 7.83 -7.76
N GLU A 99 -9.76 8.09 -6.46
CA GLU A 99 -9.69 9.46 -5.90
C GLU A 99 -8.72 9.48 -4.72
N PRO A 100 -7.42 9.25 -4.96
CA PRO A 100 -6.46 9.20 -3.87
C PRO A 100 -6.20 10.59 -3.30
N HIS A 101 -5.94 10.65 -1.99
CA HIS A 101 -5.47 11.87 -1.37
C HIS A 101 -4.05 12.16 -1.83
N GLU A 102 -3.76 13.43 -2.03
CA GLU A 102 -2.41 13.89 -2.32
C GLU A 102 -1.45 13.42 -1.23
N HIS A 103 -0.26 13.01 -1.61
CA HIS A 103 0.80 12.49 -0.74
C HIS A 103 0.51 11.13 -0.10
N SER A 104 -0.60 10.46 -0.43
CA SER A 104 -0.88 9.10 0.04
C SER A 104 -0.34 8.08 -0.94
N HIS A 105 0.36 7.07 -0.41
CA HIS A 105 0.93 5.99 -1.21
C HIS A 105 0.62 4.65 -0.57
N PHE A 106 0.01 3.76 -1.36
CA PHE A 106 -0.35 2.41 -0.93
C PHE A 106 0.60 1.39 -1.52
N PHE A 107 0.96 0.41 -0.72
CA PHE A 107 1.74 -0.75 -1.17
C PHE A 107 0.96 -1.99 -0.80
N LEU A 108 0.42 -2.69 -1.79
CA LEU A 108 -0.24 -3.98 -1.59
C LEU A 108 0.79 -5.08 -1.78
N ILE A 109 1.00 -5.88 -0.75
CA ILE A 109 1.90 -7.03 -0.79
C ILE A 109 1.05 -8.29 -0.72
N MET A 110 0.98 -9.02 -1.83
CA MET A 110 0.14 -10.20 -1.96
C MET A 110 0.85 -11.29 -2.75
N PRO A 111 0.42 -12.56 -2.61
CA PRO A 111 1.07 -13.67 -3.32
C PRO A 111 0.98 -13.58 -4.84
N SER A 112 -0.11 -13.04 -5.38
CA SER A 112 -0.31 -12.93 -6.82
C SER A 112 -1.26 -11.81 -7.15
N ALA A 113 -0.95 -11.06 -8.21
CA ALA A 113 -1.84 -10.04 -8.75
C ALA A 113 -3.08 -10.65 -9.40
N ASP A 114 -3.07 -11.94 -9.71
CA ASP A 114 -4.22 -12.65 -10.30
C ASP A 114 -5.40 -12.77 -9.34
N ILE A 115 -5.16 -12.57 -8.03
CA ILE A 115 -6.22 -12.50 -7.02
C ILE A 115 -7.11 -11.27 -7.25
N LEU A 116 -6.56 -10.22 -7.84
CA LEU A 116 -7.22 -8.94 -7.97
C LEU A 116 -8.15 -8.88 -9.18
N LEU A 117 -9.29 -8.20 -9.00
CA LEU A 117 -10.18 -7.87 -10.10
C LEU A 117 -9.44 -6.97 -11.10
N PRO A 118 -9.70 -7.13 -12.42
CA PRO A 118 -9.02 -6.32 -13.43
C PRO A 118 -9.13 -4.81 -13.21
N THR A 119 -10.27 -4.34 -12.71
CA THR A 119 -10.49 -2.91 -12.42
C THR A 119 -9.55 -2.39 -11.34
N LEU A 120 -9.36 -3.15 -10.26
CA LEU A 120 -8.43 -2.76 -9.20
C LEU A 120 -6.99 -2.89 -9.69
N ARG A 121 -6.69 -4.00 -10.35
CA ARG A 121 -5.34 -4.27 -10.87
C ARG A 121 -4.84 -3.16 -11.79
N SER A 122 -5.73 -2.61 -12.61
CA SER A 122 -5.38 -1.53 -13.55
C SER A 122 -4.99 -0.22 -12.85
N ARG A 123 -5.32 -0.06 -11.58
CA ARG A 123 -4.98 1.14 -10.79
C ARG A 123 -3.65 1.02 -10.06
N LEU A 124 -3.00 -0.14 -10.16
CA LEU A 124 -1.77 -0.43 -9.43
C LEU A 124 -0.58 -0.46 -10.38
N LEU A 125 0.53 0.10 -9.93
CA LEU A 125 1.81 -0.14 -10.59
C LEU A 125 2.39 -1.43 -10.01
N ILE A 126 2.48 -2.48 -10.84
CA ILE A 126 3.01 -3.76 -10.41
C ILE A 126 4.54 -3.71 -10.50
N LEU A 127 5.18 -3.91 -9.36
CA LEU A 127 6.63 -3.92 -9.27
C LEU A 127 7.14 -5.34 -9.48
N ASP A 128 7.95 -5.52 -10.51
CA ASP A 128 8.58 -6.79 -10.83
C ASP A 128 9.99 -6.83 -10.26
N LYS A 129 10.44 -8.05 -10.01
CA LYS A 129 11.80 -8.27 -9.52
C LYS A 129 12.85 -7.89 -10.57
#